data_416739fb75bd4e5de05e336d406563e9
#
_entry.id   416739fb75bd4e5de05e336d406563e9
#
_cell.length_a   1.000
_cell.length_b   1.000
_cell.length_c   1.000
_cell.angle_alpha   90.00
_cell.angle_beta   90.00
_cell.angle_gamma   90.00
#
_symmetry.space_group_name_H-M   'P 1'
#
loop_
_entity.id
_entity.type
_entity.pdbx_description
1 polymer ?
#
loop_
_entity_poly.entity_id
_entity_poly.type
_entity_poly.pdbx_seq_one_letter_code
_entity_poly.pdbx_strand_id
1 'polypeptide(L)'
;MAVFDEIIDEVINTLSSDTQLSDITFIDSFKNYKRQNPLQNNLVTVGVKKIELKDKAFGKYLGLVEGKNFFGKKAEIFVTLNIYVPKNQNGISVVEVFSRICDTLKKDNLKEQILSIESGDIEFNKNANAFVLNCILKLEAFIGNETNEPDITNIIVKGEI
;
A
#
# COMPACT_ATOMS: atom_id res chain seq x y z
N MET A 1 15.77 8.19 4.79
CA MET A 1 14.57 7.63 5.43
C MET A 1 13.69 7.03 4.34
N ALA A 2 13.70 5.73 4.29
CA ALA A 2 13.17 4.96 3.17
C ALA A 2 11.74 4.43 3.37
N VAL A 3 10.97 5.00 4.32
CA VAL A 3 9.64 4.47 4.69
C VAL A 3 8.70 4.34 3.48
N PHE A 4 8.77 5.28 2.56
CA PHE A 4 7.91 5.26 1.37
C PHE A 4 8.44 4.36 0.25
N ASP A 5 9.76 4.23 0.14
CA ASP A 5 10.40 3.35 -0.85
C ASP A 5 10.17 1.87 -0.53
N GLU A 6 10.11 1.55 0.77
CA GLU A 6 9.87 0.19 1.25
C GLU A 6 8.43 -0.28 1.06
N ILE A 7 7.45 0.64 1.03
CA ILE A 7 6.02 0.30 0.93
C ILE A 7 5.71 -0.47 -0.34
N ILE A 8 6.25 -0.05 -1.48
CA ILE A 8 6.00 -0.75 -2.75
C ILE A 8 6.55 -2.17 -2.67
N ASP A 9 7.78 -2.33 -2.18
CA ASP A 9 8.41 -3.64 -2.04
C ASP A 9 7.64 -4.52 -1.04
N GLU A 10 7.12 -3.95 0.04
CA GLU A 10 6.29 -4.66 1.01
C GLU A 10 4.96 -5.13 0.42
N VAL A 11 4.26 -4.27 -0.31
CA VAL A 11 3.01 -4.65 -1.00
C VAL A 11 3.29 -5.75 -2.02
N ILE A 12 4.34 -5.62 -2.82
CA ILE A 12 4.71 -6.63 -3.82
C ILE A 12 5.06 -7.96 -3.12
N ASN A 13 5.85 -7.93 -2.07
CA ASN A 13 6.24 -9.15 -1.34
C ASN A 13 5.05 -9.82 -0.69
N THR A 14 4.14 -9.05 -0.10
CA THR A 14 2.91 -9.57 0.52
C THR A 14 2.01 -10.26 -0.50
N LEU A 15 1.80 -9.64 -1.66
CA LEU A 15 0.97 -10.22 -2.72
C LEU A 15 1.66 -11.40 -3.42
N SER A 16 2.95 -11.31 -3.68
CA SER A 16 3.72 -12.36 -4.36
C SER A 16 3.90 -13.62 -3.50
N SER A 17 3.87 -13.50 -2.18
CA SER A 17 4.02 -14.63 -1.27
C SER A 17 2.76 -15.47 -1.09
N ASP A 18 1.60 -14.98 -1.52
CA ASP A 18 0.36 -15.73 -1.46
C ASP A 18 0.29 -16.76 -2.61
N THR A 19 0.14 -18.02 -2.26
CA THR A 19 0.03 -19.12 -3.22
C THR A 19 -1.17 -18.99 -4.17
N GLN A 20 -2.22 -18.29 -3.74
CA GLN A 20 -3.41 -18.04 -4.57
C GLN A 20 -3.15 -17.03 -5.70
N LEU A 21 -2.05 -16.29 -5.62
CA LEU A 21 -1.62 -15.30 -6.61
C LEU A 21 -0.38 -15.72 -7.39
N SER A 22 -0.02 -17.01 -7.35
CA SER A 22 1.21 -17.55 -7.97
C SER A 22 1.25 -17.44 -9.50
N ASP A 23 0.09 -17.31 -10.15
CA ASP A 23 -0.08 -17.12 -11.59
C ASP A 23 0.00 -15.65 -12.02
N ILE A 24 0.23 -14.73 -11.09
CA ILE A 24 0.27 -13.29 -11.31
C ILE A 24 1.69 -12.77 -11.07
N THR A 25 2.18 -11.98 -11.99
CA THR A 25 3.46 -11.27 -11.85
C THR A 25 3.22 -9.88 -11.28
N PHE A 26 3.88 -9.56 -10.18
CA PHE A 26 3.84 -8.23 -9.55
C PHE A 26 5.14 -7.50 -9.82
N ILE A 27 5.05 -6.27 -10.33
CA ILE A 27 6.20 -5.43 -10.63
C ILE A 27 6.02 -4.01 -10.10
N ASP A 28 7.13 -3.37 -9.74
CA ASP A 28 7.16 -1.95 -9.43
C ASP A 28 6.98 -1.12 -10.70
N SER A 29 6.02 -0.19 -10.68
CA SER A 29 5.71 0.68 -11.82
C SER A 29 6.86 1.59 -12.23
N PHE A 30 7.78 1.87 -11.32
CA PHE A 30 8.91 2.79 -11.54
C PHE A 30 10.21 2.07 -11.93
N LYS A 31 10.28 0.76 -11.76
CA LYS A 31 11.44 -0.03 -12.19
C LYS A 31 11.32 -0.41 -13.66
N ASN A 32 12.44 -0.36 -14.36
CA ASN A 32 12.51 -0.77 -15.77
C ASN A 32 12.21 -2.27 -15.89
N TYR A 33 11.03 -2.59 -16.41
CA TYR A 33 10.64 -3.93 -16.75
C TYR A 33 10.47 -4.04 -18.26
N LYS A 34 11.13 -5.02 -18.88
CA LYS A 34 10.90 -5.33 -20.29
C LYS A 34 9.54 -6.00 -20.43
N ARG A 35 8.53 -5.19 -20.73
CA ARG A 35 7.18 -5.69 -21.02
C ARG A 35 7.21 -6.49 -22.31
N GLN A 36 6.70 -7.71 -22.26
CA GLN A 36 6.35 -8.42 -23.49
C GLN A 36 5.08 -7.79 -24.08
N ASN A 37 5.13 -7.41 -25.33
CA ASN A 37 3.95 -6.95 -26.08
C ASN A 37 3.68 -7.94 -27.24
N PRO A 38 2.52 -8.59 -27.31
CA PRO A 38 1.43 -8.57 -26.34
C PRO A 38 1.75 -9.31 -25.04
N LEU A 39 1.06 -8.97 -23.95
CA LEU A 39 1.19 -9.66 -22.67
C LEU A 39 0.70 -11.10 -22.79
N GLN A 40 1.46 -12.02 -22.21
CA GLN A 40 1.13 -13.44 -22.18
C GLN A 40 0.62 -13.93 -20.82
N ASN A 41 1.01 -13.24 -19.74
CA ASN A 41 0.66 -13.59 -18.36
C ASN A 41 -0.06 -12.45 -17.67
N ASN A 42 -0.80 -12.77 -16.60
CA ASN A 42 -1.40 -11.77 -15.73
C ASN A 42 -0.31 -10.94 -15.06
N LEU A 43 -0.46 -9.64 -15.12
CA LEU A 43 0.50 -8.69 -14.62
C LEU A 43 -0.19 -7.65 -13.74
N VAL A 44 0.41 -7.35 -12.59
CA VAL A 44 -0.01 -6.24 -11.74
C VAL A 44 1.17 -5.30 -11.54
N THR A 45 1.00 -4.04 -11.91
CA THR A 45 1.98 -3.00 -11.61
C THR A 45 1.61 -2.30 -10.32
N VAL A 46 2.57 -2.11 -9.45
CA VAL A 46 2.41 -1.48 -8.14
C VAL A 46 3.21 -0.17 -8.12
N GLY A 47 2.58 0.91 -7.72
CA GLY A 47 3.26 2.21 -7.65
C GLY A 47 2.57 3.18 -6.69
N VAL A 48 3.32 4.13 -6.15
CA VAL A 48 2.75 5.19 -5.34
C VAL A 48 2.18 6.28 -6.25
N LYS A 49 0.90 6.58 -6.09
CA LYS A 49 0.23 7.67 -6.80
C LYS A 49 0.34 9.00 -6.08
N LYS A 50 0.17 8.97 -4.75
CA LYS A 50 0.07 10.18 -3.93
C LYS A 50 0.37 9.85 -2.49
N ILE A 51 0.99 10.79 -1.78
CA ILE A 51 1.19 10.73 -0.34
C ILE A 51 0.63 12.01 0.24
N GLU A 52 -0.23 11.90 1.24
CA GLU A 52 -0.78 13.01 2.00
C GLU A 52 -0.32 12.93 3.45
N LEU A 53 0.40 13.95 3.88
CA LEU A 53 0.76 14.11 5.28
C LEU A 53 -0.36 14.85 6.00
N LYS A 54 -0.92 14.23 7.04
CA LYS A 54 -1.97 14.84 7.85
C LYS A 54 -1.39 15.31 9.17
N ASP A 55 -1.38 16.64 9.35
CA ASP A 55 -1.12 17.24 10.65
C ASP A 55 -2.37 17.14 11.52
N LYS A 56 -2.26 16.42 12.64
CA LYS A 56 -3.25 16.57 13.69
C LYS A 56 -2.88 17.80 14.51
N ALA A 57 -3.86 18.68 14.72
CA ALA A 57 -3.68 19.99 15.35
C ALA A 57 -3.13 19.98 16.79
N PHE A 58 -3.14 18.85 17.47
CA PHE A 58 -2.73 18.70 18.86
C PHE A 58 -1.44 17.91 19.04
N GLY A 59 -0.44 18.29 18.29
CA GLY A 59 0.86 17.77 18.56
C GLY A 59 1.18 16.47 17.87
N LYS A 60 2.36 16.10 18.10
CA LYS A 60 3.08 15.06 17.41
C LYS A 60 2.84 13.67 18.01
N TYR A 61 1.96 13.57 19.03
CA TYR A 61 1.70 12.30 19.72
C TYR A 61 0.76 11.42 18.90
N LEU A 62 1.22 10.23 18.56
CA LEU A 62 0.49 9.26 17.73
C LEU A 62 -0.11 8.11 18.55
N GLY A 63 0.36 7.87 19.73
CA GLY A 63 -0.11 6.83 20.61
C GLY A 63 0.99 6.06 21.32
N LEU A 64 0.58 5.02 22.06
CA LEU A 64 1.45 4.10 22.74
C LEU A 64 1.49 2.78 21.96
N VAL A 65 2.67 2.34 21.57
CA VAL A 65 2.88 1.03 20.95
C VAL A 65 3.96 0.30 21.72
N GLU A 66 3.66 -0.91 22.20
CA GLU A 66 4.59 -1.72 23.01
C GLU A 66 5.20 -0.98 24.22
N GLY A 67 4.41 -0.11 24.86
CA GLY A 67 4.85 0.66 26.03
C GLY A 67 5.72 1.88 25.71
N LYS A 68 5.88 2.23 24.44
CA LYS A 68 6.63 3.40 24.00
C LYS A 68 5.71 4.46 23.40
N ASN A 69 5.98 5.72 23.70
CA ASN A 69 5.27 6.84 23.10
C ASN A 69 5.78 7.12 21.71
N PHE A 70 4.86 7.16 20.74
CA PHE A 70 5.17 7.55 19.36
C PHE A 70 4.74 8.98 19.08
N PHE A 71 5.67 9.74 18.53
CA PHE A 71 5.45 11.12 18.08
C PHE A 71 5.74 11.22 16.59
N GLY A 72 4.90 11.90 15.85
CA GLY A 72 5.11 12.08 14.42
C GLY A 72 3.85 12.53 13.70
N LYS A 73 3.78 12.17 12.43
CA LYS A 73 2.67 12.51 11.55
C LYS A 73 2.03 11.24 11.01
N LYS A 74 0.74 11.32 10.76
CA LYS A 74 0.05 10.32 9.95
C LYS A 74 0.20 10.65 8.47
N ALA A 75 0.50 9.65 7.68
CA ALA A 75 0.48 9.74 6.24
C ALA A 75 -0.60 8.82 5.66
N GLU A 76 -1.36 9.33 4.72
CA GLU A 76 -2.17 8.50 3.85
C GLU A 76 -1.42 8.30 2.53
N ILE A 77 -1.26 7.05 2.15
CA ILE A 77 -0.51 6.65 0.97
C ILE A 77 -1.46 5.97 0.00
N PHE A 78 -1.50 6.50 -1.21
CA PHE A 78 -2.32 5.96 -2.29
C PHE A 78 -1.43 5.15 -3.22
N VAL A 79 -1.58 3.84 -3.16
CA VAL A 79 -0.84 2.89 -4.00
C VAL A 79 -1.72 2.47 -5.17
N THR A 80 -1.24 2.63 -6.38
CA THR A 80 -1.93 2.12 -7.57
C THR A 80 -1.59 0.66 -7.79
N LEU A 81 -2.62 -0.14 -8.03
CA LEU A 81 -2.51 -1.51 -8.49
C LEU A 81 -3.18 -1.57 -9.86
N ASN A 82 -2.39 -1.60 -10.92
CA ASN A 82 -2.93 -1.72 -12.26
C ASN A 82 -2.88 -3.18 -12.70
N ILE A 83 -4.04 -3.79 -12.82
CA ILE A 83 -4.20 -5.21 -13.14
C ILE A 83 -4.35 -5.35 -14.63
N TYR A 84 -3.49 -6.14 -15.26
CA TYR A 84 -3.52 -6.46 -16.70
C TYR A 84 -3.80 -7.95 -16.87
N VAL A 85 -4.90 -8.28 -17.54
CA VAL A 85 -5.25 -9.66 -17.88
C VAL A 85 -5.29 -9.81 -19.40
N PRO A 86 -4.42 -10.62 -20.00
CA PRO A 86 -4.40 -10.86 -21.42
C PRO A 86 -5.74 -11.38 -21.93
N LYS A 87 -6.18 -10.92 -23.09
CA LYS A 87 -7.46 -11.30 -23.69
C LYS A 87 -7.60 -12.82 -23.92
N ASN A 88 -6.49 -13.50 -24.15
CA ASN A 88 -6.47 -14.93 -24.52
C ASN A 88 -6.21 -15.85 -23.31
N GLN A 89 -6.21 -15.34 -22.10
CA GLN A 89 -6.07 -16.18 -20.91
C GLN A 89 -7.39 -16.91 -20.62
N ASN A 90 -7.31 -18.22 -20.50
CA ASN A 90 -8.42 -19.14 -20.32
C ASN A 90 -9.29 -18.79 -19.08
N GLY A 91 -10.29 -17.95 -19.27
CA GLY A 91 -11.39 -17.78 -18.34
C GLY A 91 -11.12 -16.93 -17.08
N ILE A 92 -9.91 -16.43 -16.86
CA ILE A 92 -9.63 -15.54 -15.72
C ILE A 92 -10.01 -14.11 -16.11
N SER A 93 -10.94 -13.52 -15.38
CA SER A 93 -11.33 -12.12 -15.56
C SER A 93 -10.50 -11.18 -14.71
N VAL A 94 -10.43 -9.91 -15.11
CA VAL A 94 -9.81 -8.83 -14.32
C VAL A 94 -10.42 -8.73 -12.93
N VAL A 95 -11.74 -8.93 -12.85
CA VAL A 95 -12.50 -8.87 -11.58
C VAL A 95 -12.11 -10.02 -10.65
N GLU A 96 -11.86 -11.20 -11.22
CA GLU A 96 -11.40 -12.35 -10.45
C GLU A 96 -10.01 -12.11 -9.84
N VAL A 97 -9.08 -11.55 -10.61
CA VAL A 97 -7.75 -11.17 -10.11
C VAL A 97 -7.88 -10.13 -8.99
N PHE A 98 -8.71 -9.12 -9.18
CA PHE A 98 -8.99 -8.12 -8.14
C PHE A 98 -9.55 -8.75 -6.87
N SER A 99 -10.51 -9.68 -6.99
CA SER A 99 -11.08 -10.38 -5.84
C SER A 99 -10.03 -11.17 -5.07
N ARG A 100 -9.15 -11.90 -5.74
CA ARG A 100 -8.05 -12.64 -5.12
C ARG A 100 -7.06 -11.72 -4.38
N ILE A 101 -6.74 -10.56 -4.97
CA ILE A 101 -5.91 -9.55 -4.32
C ILE A 101 -6.57 -9.03 -3.05
N CYS A 102 -7.88 -8.71 -3.11
CA CYS A 102 -8.63 -8.29 -1.93
C CYS A 102 -8.62 -9.35 -0.82
N ASP A 103 -8.77 -10.62 -1.17
CA ASP A 103 -8.75 -11.72 -0.20
C ASP A 103 -7.37 -11.88 0.46
N THR A 104 -6.29 -11.66 -0.28
CA THR A 104 -4.93 -11.67 0.27
C THR A 104 -4.72 -10.49 1.21
N LEU A 105 -5.15 -9.29 0.84
CA LEU A 105 -5.00 -8.07 1.65
C LEU A 105 -5.84 -8.12 2.95
N LYS A 106 -6.98 -8.82 2.95
CA LYS A 106 -7.79 -9.03 4.16
C LYS A 106 -7.08 -9.83 5.25
N LYS A 107 -6.01 -10.53 4.92
CA LYS A 107 -5.22 -11.32 5.90
C LYS A 107 -4.36 -10.44 6.82
N ASP A 108 -4.40 -9.11 6.65
CA ASP A 108 -3.70 -8.10 7.46
C ASP A 108 -2.19 -8.34 7.58
N ASN A 109 -1.57 -8.62 6.44
CA ASN A 109 -0.15 -8.98 6.36
C ASN A 109 0.78 -7.79 6.09
N LEU A 110 0.22 -6.57 5.96
CA LEU A 110 0.98 -5.34 5.79
C LEU A 110 1.24 -4.67 7.15
N LYS A 111 2.38 -3.99 7.27
CA LYS A 111 2.68 -3.17 8.46
C LYS A 111 1.77 -1.96 8.57
N GLU A 112 1.44 -1.37 7.41
CA GLU A 112 0.54 -0.24 7.30
C GLU A 112 -0.91 -0.69 7.38
N GLN A 113 -1.74 0.14 8.00
CA GLN A 113 -3.18 -0.12 8.06
C GLN A 113 -3.82 0.13 6.70
N ILE A 114 -4.57 -0.84 6.19
CA ILE A 114 -5.38 -0.67 4.99
C ILE A 114 -6.65 0.10 5.36
N LEU A 115 -6.84 1.25 4.71
CA LEU A 115 -8.05 2.07 4.89
C LEU A 115 -9.14 1.71 3.88
N SER A 116 -8.76 1.54 2.62
CA SER A 116 -9.68 1.14 1.55
C SER A 116 -8.93 0.56 0.36
N ILE A 117 -9.65 -0.17 -0.46
CA ILE A 117 -9.24 -0.54 -1.81
C ILE A 117 -10.41 -0.25 -2.74
N GLU A 118 -10.13 0.47 -3.82
CA GLU A 118 -11.13 0.90 -4.79
C GLU A 118 -10.68 0.50 -6.19
N SER A 119 -11.62 0.07 -7.02
CA SER A 119 -11.38 -0.16 -8.44
C SER A 119 -12.04 0.93 -9.28
N GLY A 120 -11.39 1.29 -10.39
CA GLY A 120 -11.97 2.12 -11.43
C GLY A 120 -12.69 1.29 -12.50
N ASP A 121 -12.82 1.89 -13.67
CA ASP A 121 -13.42 1.24 -14.83
C ASP A 121 -12.47 0.21 -15.48
N ILE A 122 -13.06 -0.79 -16.10
CA ILE A 122 -12.31 -1.77 -16.89
C ILE A 122 -12.12 -1.21 -18.30
N GLU A 123 -10.87 -1.13 -18.73
CA GLU A 123 -10.48 -0.66 -20.05
C GLU A 123 -9.77 -1.76 -20.84
N PHE A 124 -9.79 -1.66 -22.16
CA PHE A 124 -9.02 -2.53 -23.02
C PHE A 124 -7.80 -1.80 -23.58
N ASN A 125 -6.62 -2.29 -23.25
CA ASN A 125 -5.35 -1.78 -23.76
C ASN A 125 -4.97 -2.53 -25.04
N LYS A 126 -5.04 -1.86 -26.18
CA LYS A 126 -4.75 -2.45 -27.49
C LYS A 126 -3.28 -2.87 -27.63
N ASN A 127 -2.34 -2.09 -27.09
CA ASN A 127 -0.92 -2.38 -27.21
C ASN A 127 -0.51 -3.63 -26.42
N ALA A 128 -1.09 -3.78 -25.23
CA ALA A 128 -0.86 -4.95 -24.38
C ALA A 128 -1.75 -6.14 -24.76
N ASN A 129 -2.79 -5.93 -25.60
CA ASN A 129 -3.85 -6.89 -25.87
C ASN A 129 -4.44 -7.49 -24.59
N ALA A 130 -4.72 -6.63 -23.63
CA ALA A 130 -5.14 -6.99 -22.29
C ALA A 130 -6.25 -6.08 -21.77
N PHE A 131 -7.12 -6.64 -20.92
CA PHE A 131 -8.02 -5.87 -20.11
C PHE A 131 -7.25 -5.28 -18.93
N VAL A 132 -7.55 -4.04 -18.58
CA VAL A 132 -6.88 -3.30 -17.51
C VAL A 132 -7.90 -2.81 -16.49
N LEU A 133 -7.63 -3.05 -15.23
CA LEU A 133 -8.38 -2.51 -14.12
C LEU A 133 -7.42 -1.70 -13.25
N ASN A 134 -7.68 -0.40 -13.15
CA ASN A 134 -6.91 0.49 -12.29
C ASN A 134 -7.51 0.49 -10.90
N CYS A 135 -6.72 0.11 -9.90
CA CYS A 135 -7.15 0.09 -8.51
C CYS A 135 -6.30 1.03 -7.67
N ILE A 136 -6.89 1.52 -6.58
CA ILE A 136 -6.20 2.35 -5.60
C ILE A 136 -6.33 1.68 -4.24
N LEU A 137 -5.19 1.32 -3.67
CA LEU A 137 -5.05 0.86 -2.30
C LEU A 137 -4.65 2.04 -1.43
N LYS A 138 -5.49 2.38 -0.46
CA LYS A 138 -5.22 3.47 0.48
C LYS A 138 -4.71 2.89 1.79
N LEU A 139 -3.50 3.30 2.17
CA LEU A 139 -2.82 2.88 3.39
C LEU A 139 -2.66 4.07 4.35
N GLU A 140 -2.67 3.78 5.65
CA GLU A 140 -2.27 4.71 6.68
C GLU A 140 -0.93 4.28 7.27
N ALA A 141 0.05 5.16 7.24
CA ALA A 141 1.36 4.95 7.84
C ALA A 141 1.66 6.04 8.86
N PHE A 142 2.52 5.69 9.83
CA PHE A 142 3.00 6.63 10.82
C PHE A 142 4.44 7.00 10.50
N ILE A 143 4.69 8.31 10.38
CA ILE A 143 6.03 8.86 10.19
C ILE A 143 6.43 9.51 11.49
N GLY A 144 7.28 8.85 12.25
CA GLY A 144 7.71 9.38 13.53
C GLY A 144 8.97 8.71 14.04
N ASN A 145 9.51 9.31 15.06
CA ASN A 145 10.61 8.73 15.82
C ASN A 145 10.06 8.18 17.13
N GLU A 146 10.55 7.01 17.55
CA GLU A 146 10.47 6.61 18.94
C GLU A 146 11.28 7.63 19.74
N THR A 147 10.63 8.43 20.57
CA THR A 147 11.34 9.18 21.57
C THR A 147 11.25 8.41 22.88
N ASN A 148 12.39 7.97 23.38
CA ASN A 148 12.56 7.62 24.79
C ASN A 148 12.58 8.92 25.61
N GLU A 149 11.59 9.78 25.47
CA GLU A 149 11.42 10.83 26.45
C GLU A 149 11.00 10.15 27.74
N PRO A 150 11.73 10.40 28.86
CA PRO A 150 11.34 9.83 30.13
C PRO A 150 9.92 10.29 30.44
N ASP A 151 9.10 9.38 30.94
CA ASP A 151 7.78 9.71 31.47
C ASP A 151 7.84 11.03 32.20
N ILE A 152 6.91 11.95 31.89
CA ILE A 152 6.77 13.17 32.64
C ILE A 152 6.33 12.79 34.08
N THR A 153 7.28 12.39 34.89
CA THR A 153 7.02 11.94 36.24
C THR A 153 6.83 13.09 37.21
N ASN A 154 7.11 14.33 36.79
CA ASN A 154 6.95 15.51 37.64
C ASN A 154 6.38 16.69 36.86
N ILE A 155 5.07 16.86 36.95
CA ILE A 155 4.44 18.15 36.64
C ILE A 155 4.66 19.02 37.91
N ILE A 156 5.67 19.87 37.89
CA ILE A 156 5.79 20.92 38.90
C ILE A 156 4.81 22.02 38.49
N VAL A 157 3.61 21.98 39.05
CA VAL A 157 2.71 23.13 39.00
C VAL A 157 3.30 24.17 39.96
N LYS A 158 4.03 25.14 39.42
CA LYS A 158 4.34 26.36 40.16
C LYS A 158 3.03 27.13 40.34
N GLY A 159 2.39 26.90 41.51
CA GLY A 159 1.35 27.80 41.96
C GLY A 159 2.01 29.12 42.33
N GLU A 160 1.71 30.18 41.61
CA GLU A 160 1.92 31.53 42.15
C GLU A 160 0.97 31.72 43.31
N ILE A 161 1.54 32.00 44.41
CA ILE A 161 0.82 32.47 45.62
C ILE A 161 0.62 33.97 45.48
#